data_fb061d79382bac42b049bd419c92c694
#
_entry.id   fb061d79382bac42b049bd419c92c694
#
_cell.length_a   1.000
_cell.length_b   1.000
_cell.length_c   1.000
_cell.angle_alpha   90.00
_cell.angle_beta   90.00
_cell.angle_gamma   90.00
#
_symmetry.space_group_name_H-M   'P 1'
#
loop_
_entity.id
_entity.type
_entity.pdbx_description
1 polymer ?
#
loop_
_entity_poly.entity_id
_entity_poly.type
_entity_poly.pdbx_seq_one_letter_code
_entity_poly.pdbx_strand_id
1 'polypeptide(L)'
;MERVPILKIGEILFVSIQIDLQDDTVIRLQEDLADELGATGAHGVLIDITAVEIVDSFIGRMLTTIGSISRLFDAETVLVGMRPAVAITLTELGLSLGGVRTALNAEKGLELLNGKS
;
A
#
# COMPACT_ATOMS: atom_id res chain seq x y z
N MET A 1 -5.86 9.73 -18.37
CA MET A 1 -4.94 9.19 -17.37
C MET A 1 -5.72 8.50 -16.28
N GLU A 2 -5.40 7.26 -16.02
CA GLU A 2 -6.05 6.51 -14.96
C GLU A 2 -5.50 6.93 -13.60
N ARG A 3 -6.38 6.93 -12.61
CA ARG A 3 -6.01 7.17 -11.23
C ARG A 3 -6.46 6.00 -10.37
N VAL A 4 -5.62 5.63 -9.43
CA VAL A 4 -5.99 4.65 -8.42
C VAL A 4 -6.77 5.39 -7.34
N PRO A 5 -8.03 5.00 -7.08
CA PRO A 5 -8.82 5.72 -6.09
C PRO A 5 -8.29 5.49 -4.68
N ILE A 6 -8.34 6.53 -3.87
CA ILE A 6 -7.98 6.48 -2.46
C ILE A 6 -9.26 6.77 -1.67
N LEU A 7 -9.69 5.81 -0.87
CA LEU A 7 -10.90 5.93 -0.08
C LEU A 7 -10.54 6.16 1.37
N LYS A 8 -11.27 7.05 2.04
CA LYS A 8 -11.06 7.29 3.46
C LYS A 8 -12.04 6.44 4.27
N ILE A 9 -11.52 5.58 5.12
CA ILE A 9 -12.29 4.73 6.02
C ILE A 9 -11.88 5.08 7.45
N GLY A 10 -12.70 5.90 8.13
CA GLY A 10 -12.32 6.43 9.43
C GLY A 10 -11.04 7.26 9.30
N GLU A 11 -10.03 6.90 10.07
CA GLU A 11 -8.73 7.57 10.07
C GLU A 11 -7.70 6.84 9.19
N ILE A 12 -8.17 6.02 8.24
CA ILE A 12 -7.33 5.18 7.41
C ILE A 12 -7.65 5.44 5.95
N LEU A 13 -6.61 5.51 5.12
CA LEU A 13 -6.75 5.61 3.67
C LEU A 13 -6.65 4.22 3.07
N PHE A 14 -7.61 3.85 2.24
CA PHE A 14 -7.68 2.54 1.60
C PHE A 14 -7.36 2.67 0.12
N VAL A 15 -6.41 1.86 -0.35
CA VAL A 15 -5.98 1.82 -1.75
C VAL A 15 -6.08 0.38 -2.23
N SER A 16 -6.78 0.15 -3.34
CA SER A 16 -6.87 -1.18 -3.94
C SER A 16 -6.15 -1.17 -5.29
N ILE A 17 -5.15 -2.03 -5.42
CA ILE A 17 -4.40 -2.18 -6.67
C ILE A 17 -5.05 -3.31 -7.47
N GLN A 18 -5.68 -2.97 -8.58
CA GLN A 18 -6.51 -3.90 -9.33
C GLN A 18 -5.84 -4.51 -10.55
N ILE A 19 -5.07 -3.73 -11.28
CA ILE A 19 -4.51 -4.15 -12.56
C ILE A 19 -3.11 -3.59 -12.74
N ASP A 20 -2.52 -3.87 -13.90
CA ASP A 20 -1.19 -3.37 -14.26
C ASP A 20 -1.12 -1.86 -14.12
N LEU A 21 -0.15 -1.40 -13.37
CA LEU A 21 0.08 0.02 -13.15
C LEU A 21 1.18 0.49 -14.10
N GLN A 22 0.89 1.57 -14.80
CA GLN A 22 1.90 2.23 -15.62
C GLN A 22 2.65 3.25 -14.76
N ASP A 23 3.83 3.65 -15.24
CA ASP A 23 4.71 4.55 -14.48
C ASP A 23 4.01 5.83 -14.06
N ASP A 24 3.27 6.45 -14.98
CA ASP A 24 2.58 7.71 -14.69
C ASP A 24 1.45 7.51 -13.67
N THR A 25 0.77 6.36 -13.70
CA THR A 25 -0.27 6.03 -12.73
C THR A 25 0.32 5.87 -11.34
N VAL A 26 1.48 5.22 -11.25
CA VAL A 26 2.18 5.04 -9.97
C VAL A 26 2.62 6.38 -9.40
N ILE A 27 3.20 7.23 -10.22
CA ILE A 27 3.63 8.56 -9.76
C ILE A 27 2.43 9.35 -9.26
N ARG A 28 1.32 9.30 -9.99
CA ARG A 28 0.10 9.99 -9.60
C ARG A 28 -0.45 9.45 -8.28
N LEU A 29 -0.42 8.12 -8.10
CA LEU A 29 -0.87 7.51 -6.85
C LEU A 29 -0.03 8.01 -5.67
N GLN A 30 1.28 8.07 -5.84
CA GLN A 30 2.17 8.56 -4.78
C GLN A 30 1.86 10.01 -4.43
N GLU A 31 1.64 10.85 -5.44
CA GLU A 31 1.28 12.25 -5.22
C GLU A 31 -0.07 12.39 -4.53
N ASP A 32 -1.07 11.65 -5.03
CA ASP A 32 -2.42 11.69 -4.45
C ASP A 32 -2.42 11.22 -3.00
N LEU A 33 -1.63 10.19 -2.70
CA LEU A 33 -1.53 9.67 -1.34
C LEU A 33 -0.89 10.69 -0.40
N ALA A 34 0.19 11.34 -0.83
CA ALA A 34 0.83 12.38 -0.04
C ALA A 34 -0.15 13.52 0.24
N ASP A 35 -0.88 13.96 -0.79
CA ASP A 35 -1.87 15.02 -0.66
C ASP A 35 -2.97 14.64 0.34
N GLU A 36 -3.49 13.41 0.24
CA GLU A 36 -4.55 12.95 1.14
C GLU A 36 -4.06 12.81 2.57
N LEU A 37 -2.85 12.29 2.77
CA LEU A 37 -2.26 12.18 4.11
C LEU A 37 -2.09 13.56 4.75
N GLY A 38 -1.61 14.53 3.96
CA GLY A 38 -1.44 15.90 4.44
C GLY A 38 -2.77 16.58 4.74
N ALA A 39 -3.79 16.31 3.95
CA ALA A 39 -5.10 16.94 4.11
C ALA A 39 -5.94 16.33 5.23
N THR A 40 -5.86 15.00 5.42
CA THR A 40 -6.75 14.30 6.35
C THR A 40 -6.11 14.02 7.70
N GLY A 41 -4.79 13.95 7.76
CA GLY A 41 -4.09 13.51 8.98
C GLY A 41 -4.35 12.05 9.31
N ALA A 42 -4.71 11.23 8.32
CA ALA A 42 -4.94 9.80 8.54
C ALA A 42 -3.69 9.15 9.12
N HIS A 43 -3.88 8.22 10.04
CA HIS A 43 -2.76 7.56 10.71
C HIS A 43 -2.40 6.21 10.09
N GLY A 44 -3.12 5.78 9.07
CA GLY A 44 -2.84 4.50 8.43
C GLY A 44 -3.19 4.49 6.95
N VAL A 45 -2.47 3.63 6.22
CA VAL A 45 -2.71 3.36 4.80
C VAL A 45 -2.85 1.86 4.65
N LEU A 46 -3.98 1.43 4.12
CA LEU A 46 -4.23 0.01 3.86
C LEU A 46 -4.18 -0.20 2.35
N ILE A 47 -3.27 -1.07 1.91
CA ILE A 47 -3.10 -1.35 0.48
C ILE A 47 -3.52 -2.79 0.22
N ASP A 48 -4.56 -2.96 -0.60
CA ASP A 48 -5.07 -4.27 -0.98
C ASP A 48 -4.46 -4.67 -2.32
N ILE A 49 -3.71 -5.76 -2.32
CA ILE A 49 -3.09 -6.30 -3.53
C ILE A 49 -3.63 -7.68 -3.89
N THR A 50 -4.85 -8.00 -3.43
CA THR A 50 -5.47 -9.29 -3.71
C THR A 50 -5.54 -9.58 -5.22
N ALA A 51 -5.77 -8.56 -6.03
CA ALA A 51 -5.87 -8.72 -7.49
C ALA A 51 -4.51 -8.81 -8.19
N VAL A 52 -3.42 -8.56 -7.48
CA VAL A 52 -2.08 -8.57 -8.07
C VAL A 52 -1.57 -10.01 -8.12
N GLU A 53 -1.37 -10.53 -9.33
CA GLU A 53 -0.90 -11.91 -9.53
C GLU A 53 0.60 -11.96 -9.80
N ILE A 54 1.13 -10.92 -10.43
CA ILE A 54 2.53 -10.85 -10.83
C ILE A 54 3.11 -9.54 -10.32
N VAL A 55 4.28 -9.64 -9.70
CA VAL A 55 5.00 -8.48 -9.18
C VAL A 55 6.40 -8.47 -9.77
N ASP A 56 6.86 -7.29 -10.15
CA ASP A 56 8.23 -7.08 -10.58
C ASP A 56 8.91 -6.11 -9.62
N SER A 57 10.17 -5.80 -9.90
CA SER A 57 10.94 -4.90 -9.05
C SER A 57 10.34 -3.49 -9.00
N PHE A 58 9.66 -3.08 -10.08
CA PHE A 58 9.02 -1.76 -10.14
C PHE A 58 7.88 -1.67 -9.12
N ILE A 59 7.01 -2.68 -9.09
CA ILE A 59 5.89 -2.72 -8.13
C ILE A 59 6.42 -2.83 -6.70
N GLY A 60 7.44 -3.64 -6.48
CA GLY A 60 8.05 -3.77 -5.15
C GLY A 60 8.61 -2.44 -4.67
N ARG A 61 9.30 -1.70 -5.53
CA ARG A 61 9.82 -0.39 -5.17
C ARG A 61 8.71 0.62 -4.91
N MET A 62 7.62 0.54 -5.69
CA MET A 62 6.46 1.39 -5.46
C MET A 62 5.89 1.18 -4.04
N LEU A 63 5.72 -0.07 -3.64
CA LEU A 63 5.19 -0.37 -2.31
C LEU A 63 6.11 0.16 -1.20
N THR A 64 7.42 -0.01 -1.38
CA THR A 64 8.40 0.53 -0.43
C THR A 64 8.33 2.06 -0.37
N THR A 65 8.21 2.71 -1.51
CA THR A 65 8.11 4.17 -1.59
C THR A 65 6.84 4.67 -0.88
N ILE A 66 5.72 4.00 -1.07
CA ILE A 66 4.48 4.36 -0.39
C ILE A 66 4.65 4.25 1.12
N GLY A 67 5.31 3.20 1.60
CA GLY A 67 5.61 3.05 3.02
C GLY A 67 6.45 4.21 3.55
N SER A 68 7.43 4.66 2.79
CA SER A 68 8.28 5.79 3.17
C SER A 68 7.50 7.10 3.21
N ILE A 69 6.67 7.35 2.19
CA ILE A 69 5.81 8.54 2.15
C ILE A 69 4.90 8.56 3.37
N SER A 70 4.27 7.43 3.67
CA SER A 70 3.34 7.34 4.80
C SER A 70 4.04 7.69 6.12
N ARG A 71 5.24 7.18 6.33
CA ARG A 71 5.99 7.47 7.56
C ARG A 71 6.34 8.95 7.69
N LEU A 72 6.58 9.65 6.59
CA LEU A 72 6.83 11.09 6.65
C LEU A 72 5.63 11.86 7.18
N PHE A 73 4.42 11.30 7.05
CA PHE A 73 3.19 11.88 7.56
C PHE A 73 2.73 11.19 8.86
N ASP A 74 3.61 10.45 9.50
CA ASP A 74 3.32 9.74 10.75
C ASP A 74 2.20 8.72 10.59
N ALA A 75 2.15 8.05 9.44
CA ALA A 75 1.15 7.03 9.15
C ALA A 75 1.83 5.68 8.95
N GLU A 76 1.14 4.62 9.36
CA GLU A 76 1.58 3.24 9.14
C GLU A 76 0.98 2.68 7.86
N THR A 77 1.73 1.82 7.16
CA THR A 77 1.24 1.13 5.97
C THR A 77 1.08 -0.35 6.26
N VAL A 78 -0.08 -0.89 5.89
CA VAL A 78 -0.35 -2.33 5.97
C VAL A 78 -0.76 -2.82 4.60
N LEU A 79 -0.11 -3.89 4.15
CA LEU A 79 -0.35 -4.53 2.87
C LEU A 79 -1.18 -5.78 3.10
N VAL A 80 -2.30 -5.93 2.40
CA VAL A 80 -3.18 -7.08 2.61
C VAL A 80 -3.45 -7.83 1.32
N GLY A 81 -3.80 -9.10 1.46
CA GLY A 81 -4.20 -9.93 0.33
C GLY A 81 -3.05 -10.41 -0.53
N MET A 82 -1.84 -10.45 -0.01
CA MET A 82 -0.68 -10.90 -0.78
C MET A 82 -0.81 -12.37 -1.15
N ARG A 83 -0.73 -12.68 -2.44
CA ARG A 83 -0.73 -14.06 -2.91
C ARG A 83 0.63 -14.69 -2.64
N PRO A 84 0.67 -16.02 -2.37
CA PRO A 84 1.95 -16.69 -2.09
C PRO A 84 3.00 -16.49 -3.19
N ALA A 85 2.59 -16.54 -4.46
CA ALA A 85 3.52 -16.34 -5.57
C ALA A 85 4.14 -14.95 -5.56
N VAL A 86 3.37 -13.94 -5.15
CA VAL A 86 3.85 -12.56 -5.03
C VAL A 86 4.87 -12.46 -3.89
N ALA A 87 4.58 -13.09 -2.76
CA ALA A 87 5.48 -13.09 -1.61
C ALA A 87 6.83 -13.72 -1.97
N ILE A 88 6.80 -14.84 -2.69
CA ILE A 88 8.01 -15.52 -3.13
C ILE A 88 8.82 -14.63 -4.05
N THR A 89 8.17 -13.98 -5.03
CA THR A 89 8.84 -13.10 -5.98
C THR A 89 9.49 -11.92 -5.26
N LEU A 90 8.80 -11.28 -4.31
CA LEU A 90 9.35 -10.16 -3.56
C LEU A 90 10.60 -10.60 -2.79
N THR A 91 10.57 -11.79 -2.20
CA THR A 91 11.71 -12.33 -1.48
C THR A 91 12.89 -12.58 -2.42
N GLU A 92 12.62 -13.15 -3.59
CA GLU A 92 13.66 -13.43 -4.59
C GLU A 92 14.27 -12.15 -5.14
N LEU A 93 13.51 -11.08 -5.23
CA LEU A 93 14.01 -9.77 -5.66
C LEU A 93 14.81 -9.06 -4.57
N GLY A 94 14.86 -9.63 -3.37
CA GLY A 94 15.59 -9.03 -2.26
C GLY A 94 14.91 -7.81 -1.67
N LEU A 95 13.62 -7.66 -1.90
CA LEU A 95 12.85 -6.52 -1.40
C LEU A 95 12.27 -6.84 -0.04
N SER A 96 12.66 -6.08 0.97
CA SER A 96 12.26 -6.33 2.35
C SER A 96 11.01 -5.55 2.76
N LEU A 97 10.50 -4.66 1.92
CA LEU A 97 9.35 -3.80 2.21
C LEU A 97 9.47 -3.14 3.59
N GLY A 98 10.65 -2.58 3.87
CA GLY A 98 10.96 -1.99 5.17
C GLY A 98 9.93 -0.96 5.60
N GLY A 99 9.40 -1.11 6.82
CA GLY A 99 8.39 -0.21 7.35
C GLY A 99 6.97 -0.49 6.87
N VAL A 100 6.76 -1.53 6.07
CA VAL A 100 5.44 -1.95 5.64
C VAL A 100 5.10 -3.25 6.35
N ARG A 101 3.97 -3.26 7.05
CA ARG A 101 3.46 -4.47 7.72
C ARG A 101 2.52 -5.20 6.75
N THR A 102 2.28 -6.47 7.02
CA THR A 102 1.38 -7.27 6.20
C THR A 102 0.28 -7.88 7.06
N ALA A 103 -0.86 -8.12 6.44
CA ALA A 103 -1.97 -8.79 7.09
C ALA A 103 -2.67 -9.67 6.06
N LEU A 104 -3.43 -10.64 6.54
CA LEU A 104 -4.06 -11.62 5.68
C LEU A 104 -5.12 -10.99 4.77
N ASN A 105 -5.93 -10.11 5.33
CA ASN A 105 -7.02 -9.46 4.60
C ASN A 105 -7.29 -8.07 5.16
N ALA A 106 -8.25 -7.36 4.54
CA ALA A 106 -8.57 -5.98 4.93
C ALA A 106 -9.04 -5.89 6.39
N GLU A 107 -9.83 -6.85 6.85
CA GLU A 107 -10.31 -6.86 8.23
C GLU A 107 -9.15 -6.90 9.22
N LYS A 108 -8.20 -7.80 9.00
CA LYS A 108 -7.00 -7.91 9.84
C LYS A 108 -6.12 -6.68 9.72
N GLY A 109 -6.00 -6.12 8.52
CA GLY A 109 -5.24 -4.91 8.30
C GLY A 109 -5.81 -3.72 9.07
N LEU A 110 -7.13 -3.56 9.05
CA LEU A 110 -7.79 -2.50 9.80
C LEU A 110 -7.59 -2.67 11.30
N GLU A 111 -7.66 -3.92 11.80
CA GLU A 111 -7.40 -4.19 13.21
C GLU A 111 -5.99 -3.73 13.62
N LEU A 112 -4.99 -4.04 12.79
CA LEU A 112 -3.62 -3.62 13.05
C LEU A 112 -3.51 -2.10 13.08
N LEU A 113 -4.09 -1.43 12.10
CA LEU A 113 -3.99 0.04 11.99
C LEU A 113 -4.74 0.74 13.10
N ASN A 114 -5.78 0.14 13.64
CA ASN A 114 -6.55 0.70 14.75
C ASN A 114 -6.02 0.28 16.13
N GLY A 115 -4.84 -0.37 16.16
CA GLY A 115 -4.22 -0.76 17.40
C GLY A 115 -4.83 -1.99 18.07
N LYS A 116 -5.65 -2.73 17.35
CA LYS A 116 -6.23 -3.99 17.82
C LYS A 116 -5.42 -5.14 17.22
N SER A 117 -4.78 -5.90 18.04
CA SER A 117 -3.97 -7.03 17.56
C SER A 117 -4.62 -8.35 17.87
#